data_7160a0de0c9bfe5224844d743fed4c38
#
_entry.id   7160a0de0c9bfe5224844d743fed4c38
#
_cell.length_a   1.000
_cell.length_b   1.000
_cell.length_c   1.000
_cell.angle_alpha   90.00
_cell.angle_beta   90.00
_cell.angle_gamma   90.00
#
_symmetry.space_group_name_H-M   'P 1'
#
loop_
_entity.id
_entity.type
_entity.pdbx_description
1 polymer ?
#
loop_
_entity_poly.entity_id
_entity_poly.type
_entity_poly.pdbx_seq_one_letter_code
_entity_poly.pdbx_strand_id
1 'polypeptide(L)'
;MSEQKERILIQLFERESKTQQLVALVDVCLDRLNEPEFLLWRSGKRDLIISDVAGSHWIKTCTGGYITEVVFHADGTLDEYRLFDRFKTVGKWCVEDGILDIEILKGDNRYCFSVVGNADINIHSAVEHKNHELHSYLKLSQIK
;
A
#
# COMPACT_ATOMS: atom_id res chain seq x y z
N MET A 1 1.14 -4.50 -18.90
CA MET A 1 0.74 -4.39 -17.47
C MET A 1 0.34 -5.76 -16.97
N SER A 2 0.77 -6.12 -15.78
CA SER A 2 0.46 -7.43 -15.22
C SER A 2 -0.98 -7.50 -14.70
N GLU A 3 -1.57 -8.69 -14.73
CA GLU A 3 -2.88 -8.91 -14.13
C GLU A 3 -2.87 -8.63 -12.63
N GLN A 4 -1.75 -8.92 -11.95
CA GLN A 4 -1.60 -8.64 -10.53
C GLN A 4 -1.72 -7.15 -10.23
N LYS A 5 -1.09 -6.30 -11.02
CA LYS A 5 -1.21 -4.84 -10.86
C LYS A 5 -2.65 -4.39 -11.07
N GLU A 6 -3.33 -4.95 -12.08
CA GLU A 6 -4.71 -4.61 -12.35
C GLU A 6 -5.63 -4.97 -11.19
N ARG A 7 -5.41 -6.14 -10.56
CA ARG A 7 -6.19 -6.54 -9.39
C ARG A 7 -5.94 -5.63 -8.20
N ILE A 8 -4.69 -5.25 -7.96
CA ILE A 8 -4.32 -4.34 -6.89
C ILE A 8 -5.02 -2.99 -7.08
N LEU A 9 -5.01 -2.45 -8.29
CA LEU A 9 -5.66 -1.18 -8.59
C LEU A 9 -7.17 -1.25 -8.37
N ILE A 10 -7.81 -2.31 -8.82
CA ILE A 10 -9.27 -2.47 -8.63
C ILE A 10 -9.60 -2.62 -7.16
N GLN A 11 -8.83 -3.41 -6.41
CA GLN A 11 -9.05 -3.58 -4.98
C GLN A 11 -9.02 -2.22 -4.26
N LEU A 12 -8.04 -1.40 -4.57
CA LEU A 12 -7.91 -0.09 -3.96
C LEU A 12 -9.03 0.85 -4.41
N PHE A 13 -9.38 0.81 -5.69
CA PHE A 13 -10.50 1.59 -6.22
C PHE A 13 -11.81 1.26 -5.49
N GLU A 14 -12.09 -0.03 -5.27
CA GLU A 14 -13.29 -0.44 -4.54
C GLU A 14 -13.33 0.20 -3.15
N ARG A 15 -12.21 0.26 -2.47
CA ARG A 15 -12.16 0.86 -1.14
C ARG A 15 -12.28 2.39 -1.18
N GLU A 16 -11.71 3.03 -2.19
CA GLU A 16 -11.68 4.50 -2.30
C GLU A 16 -12.90 5.06 -3.02
N SER A 17 -13.73 4.20 -3.63
CA SER A 17 -14.94 4.63 -4.33
C SER A 17 -16.06 4.94 -3.34
N LYS A 18 -17.21 5.36 -3.87
CA LYS A 18 -18.39 5.70 -3.06
C LYS A 18 -18.86 4.55 -2.17
N THR A 19 -18.69 3.31 -2.62
CA THR A 19 -19.13 2.14 -1.86
C THR A 19 -18.22 1.83 -0.69
N GLN A 20 -16.94 2.27 -0.75
CA GLN A 20 -15.93 2.07 0.29
C GLN A 20 -15.81 0.61 0.74
N GLN A 21 -15.92 -0.32 -0.20
CA GLN A 21 -15.87 -1.75 0.10
C GLN A 21 -14.43 -2.25 0.20
N LEU A 22 -14.17 -3.03 1.23
CA LEU A 22 -12.90 -3.72 1.37
C LEU A 22 -13.08 -5.12 0.81
N VAL A 23 -12.44 -5.42 -0.31
CA VAL A 23 -12.61 -6.65 -1.08
C VAL A 23 -11.30 -7.41 -1.09
N ALA A 24 -11.37 -8.73 -0.90
CA ALA A 24 -10.17 -9.57 -1.01
C ALA A 24 -9.65 -9.56 -2.46
N LEU A 25 -8.33 -9.65 -2.60
CA LEU A 25 -7.70 -9.55 -3.91
C LEU A 25 -8.22 -10.60 -4.90
N VAL A 26 -8.53 -11.81 -4.41
CA VAL A 26 -9.06 -12.88 -5.25
C VAL A 26 -10.49 -12.66 -5.70
N ASP A 27 -11.22 -11.76 -5.04
CA ASP A 27 -12.63 -11.50 -5.30
C ASP A 27 -12.86 -10.28 -6.19
N VAL A 28 -11.81 -9.58 -6.64
CA VAL A 28 -11.98 -8.41 -7.49
C VAL A 28 -12.46 -8.82 -8.88
N CYS A 29 -13.30 -7.96 -9.46
CA CYS A 29 -13.86 -8.18 -10.80
C CYS A 29 -13.07 -7.38 -11.82
N LEU A 30 -12.39 -8.06 -12.76
CA LEU A 30 -11.57 -7.40 -13.77
C LEU A 30 -12.39 -6.59 -14.78
N ASP A 31 -13.69 -6.79 -14.84
CA ASP A 31 -14.57 -6.00 -15.72
C ASP A 31 -14.57 -4.51 -15.36
N ARG A 32 -14.19 -4.19 -14.12
CA ARG A 32 -14.07 -2.80 -13.66
C ARG A 32 -13.03 -1.99 -14.42
N LEU A 33 -12.06 -2.63 -15.05
CA LEU A 33 -10.99 -1.94 -15.79
C LEU A 33 -11.49 -1.02 -16.89
N ASN A 34 -12.68 -1.27 -17.41
CA ASN A 34 -13.26 -0.48 -18.51
C ASN A 34 -14.29 0.54 -18.03
N GLU A 35 -14.57 0.60 -16.74
CA GLU A 35 -15.56 1.54 -16.20
C GLU A 35 -15.01 2.97 -16.18
N PRO A 36 -15.81 3.98 -16.60
CA PRO A 36 -15.34 5.38 -16.60
C PRO A 36 -14.91 5.87 -15.22
N GLU A 37 -15.60 5.47 -14.17
CA GLU A 37 -15.25 5.87 -12.79
C GLU A 37 -13.88 5.32 -12.39
N PHE A 38 -13.58 4.09 -12.75
CA PHE A 38 -12.27 3.50 -12.49
C PHE A 38 -11.17 4.24 -13.26
N LEU A 39 -11.41 4.52 -14.53
CA LEU A 39 -10.43 5.21 -15.38
C LEU A 39 -10.14 6.61 -14.84
N LEU A 40 -11.17 7.32 -14.37
CA LEU A 40 -11.00 8.64 -13.77
C LEU A 40 -10.18 8.55 -12.49
N TRP A 41 -10.51 7.61 -11.61
CA TRP A 41 -9.76 7.37 -10.37
C TRP A 41 -8.30 7.07 -10.68
N ARG A 42 -8.06 6.19 -11.66
CA ARG A 42 -6.71 5.77 -12.05
C ARG A 42 -5.87 6.93 -12.59
N SER A 43 -6.51 7.88 -13.27
CA SER A 43 -5.80 9.04 -13.83
C SER A 43 -5.13 9.91 -12.76
N GLY A 44 -5.57 9.81 -11.52
CA GLY A 44 -4.97 10.52 -10.39
C GLY A 44 -3.83 9.75 -9.71
N LYS A 45 -3.45 8.59 -10.24
CA LYS A 45 -2.40 7.74 -9.69
C LYS A 45 -1.13 7.85 -10.52
N ARG A 46 0.02 7.51 -9.89
CA ARG A 46 1.30 7.44 -10.60
C ARG A 46 2.06 6.19 -10.21
N ASP A 47 2.96 5.78 -11.08
CA ASP A 47 3.88 4.70 -10.77
C ASP A 47 4.93 5.20 -9.78
N LEU A 48 5.19 4.40 -8.76
CA LEU A 48 6.30 4.62 -7.86
C LEU A 48 7.55 3.99 -8.46
N ILE A 49 8.69 4.62 -8.22
CA ILE A 49 9.99 4.10 -8.65
C ILE A 49 10.89 3.92 -7.43
N ILE A 50 11.97 3.16 -7.60
CA ILE A 50 12.86 2.84 -6.48
C ILE A 50 13.37 4.09 -5.78
N SER A 51 13.71 5.14 -6.54
CA SER A 51 14.21 6.38 -5.95
C SER A 51 13.19 7.15 -5.12
N ASP A 52 11.90 6.85 -5.28
CA ASP A 52 10.87 7.43 -4.40
C ASP A 52 10.94 6.83 -2.99
N VAL A 53 11.47 5.63 -2.86
CA VAL A 53 11.36 4.82 -1.65
C VAL A 53 12.69 4.62 -0.94
N ALA A 54 13.74 4.31 -1.68
CA ALA A 54 15.05 3.99 -1.10
C ALA A 54 15.59 5.15 -0.27
N GLY A 55 15.89 4.87 1.00
CA GLY A 55 16.41 5.87 1.92
C GLY A 55 15.38 6.86 2.46
N SER A 56 14.09 6.62 2.23
CA SER A 56 13.04 7.53 2.65
C SER A 56 12.37 7.10 3.95
N HIS A 57 11.67 8.06 4.58
CA HIS A 57 10.88 7.84 5.79
C HIS A 57 9.42 8.18 5.50
N TRP A 58 8.52 7.30 5.89
CA TRP A 58 7.10 7.48 5.66
C TRP A 58 6.32 7.25 6.96
N ILE A 59 5.15 7.88 7.08
CA ILE A 59 4.20 7.62 8.17
C ILE A 59 3.08 6.76 7.61
N LYS A 60 2.82 5.63 8.26
CA LYS A 60 1.74 4.72 7.90
C LYS A 60 0.62 4.83 8.92
N THR A 61 -0.61 5.03 8.44
CA THR A 61 -1.80 5.04 9.28
C THR A 61 -2.81 4.03 8.77
N CYS A 62 -3.61 3.49 9.68
CA CYS A 62 -4.70 2.59 9.31
C CYS A 62 -6.01 3.08 9.91
N THR A 63 -7.12 2.53 9.40
CA THR A 63 -8.45 2.91 9.87
C THR A 63 -8.69 2.56 11.34
N GLY A 64 -7.90 1.64 11.91
CA GLY A 64 -7.94 1.32 13.33
C GLY A 64 -7.24 2.32 14.24
N GLY A 65 -6.65 3.39 13.68
CA GLY A 65 -6.01 4.44 14.45
C GLY A 65 -4.55 4.19 14.81
N TYR A 66 -3.94 3.17 14.24
CA TYR A 66 -2.52 2.90 14.48
C TYR A 66 -1.67 3.76 13.57
N ILE A 67 -0.60 4.33 14.13
CA ILE A 67 0.34 5.20 13.42
C ILE A 67 1.75 4.67 13.64
N THR A 68 2.48 4.43 12.55
CA THR A 68 3.85 3.96 12.60
C THR A 68 4.73 4.79 11.67
N GLU A 69 6.03 4.83 11.97
CA GLU A 69 7.04 5.37 11.08
C GLU A 69 7.72 4.19 10.37
N VAL A 70 7.82 4.27 9.05
CA VAL A 70 8.49 3.24 8.24
C VAL A 70 9.73 3.86 7.63
N VAL A 71 10.88 3.25 7.88
CA VAL A 71 12.17 3.66 7.32
C VAL A 71 12.57 2.65 6.27
N PHE A 72 12.66 3.08 5.02
CA PHE A 72 13.00 2.22 3.89
C PHE A 72 14.50 2.30 3.62
N HIS A 73 15.17 1.18 3.72
CA HIS A 73 16.62 1.10 3.42
C HIS A 73 16.84 0.76 1.94
N ALA A 74 17.92 1.26 1.39
CA ALA A 74 18.22 1.08 -0.03
C ALA A 74 18.46 -0.40 -0.42
N ASP A 75 18.76 -1.25 0.56
CA ASP A 75 19.00 -2.68 0.31
C ASP A 75 17.72 -3.52 0.21
N GLY A 76 16.55 -2.91 0.29
CA GLY A 76 15.28 -3.62 0.21
C GLY A 76 14.70 -4.05 1.55
N THR A 77 15.35 -3.69 2.65
CA THR A 77 14.81 -3.92 3.99
C THR A 77 14.13 -2.67 4.52
N LEU A 78 13.33 -2.83 5.57
CA LEU A 78 12.69 -1.71 6.25
C LEU A 78 12.61 -1.96 7.74
N ASP A 79 12.53 -0.85 8.49
CA ASP A 79 12.21 -0.86 9.91
C ASP A 79 10.89 -0.11 10.09
N GLU A 80 10.00 -0.68 10.91
CA GLU A 80 8.75 -0.01 11.28
C GLU A 80 8.76 0.22 12.78
N TYR A 81 8.42 1.46 13.20
CA TYR A 81 8.39 1.85 14.61
C TYR A 81 7.01 2.34 14.99
N ARG A 82 6.46 1.83 16.09
CA ARG A 82 5.26 2.43 16.67
C ARG A 82 5.61 3.83 17.18
N LEU A 83 4.68 4.77 16.99
CA LEU A 83 5.00 6.19 17.14
C LEU A 83 5.44 6.57 18.56
N PHE A 84 4.78 6.05 19.59
CA PHE A 84 5.06 6.49 20.97
C PHE A 84 6.07 5.62 21.71
N ASP A 85 5.92 4.31 21.67
CA ASP A 85 6.80 3.40 22.42
C ASP A 85 8.00 2.92 21.59
N ARG A 86 8.03 3.26 20.30
CA ARG A 86 9.11 2.93 19.37
C ARG A 86 9.38 1.43 19.25
N PHE A 87 8.37 0.62 19.54
CA PHE A 87 8.50 -0.83 19.32
C PHE A 87 8.78 -1.08 17.84
N LYS A 88 9.86 -1.81 17.58
CA LYS A 88 10.38 -2.00 16.23
C LYS A 88 9.95 -3.34 15.65
N THR A 89 9.47 -3.31 14.43
CA THR A 89 9.31 -4.50 13.58
C THR A 89 10.14 -4.32 12.33
N VAL A 90 10.39 -5.41 11.63
CA VAL A 90 11.22 -5.39 10.43
C VAL A 90 10.46 -6.00 9.26
N GLY A 91 10.88 -5.62 8.05
CA GLY A 91 10.28 -6.14 6.85
C GLY A 91 11.16 -5.92 5.64
N LYS A 92 10.55 -6.10 4.48
CA LYS A 92 11.22 -5.90 3.20
C LYS A 92 10.26 -5.25 2.22
N TRP A 93 10.85 -4.63 1.19
CA TRP A 93 10.09 -3.93 0.17
C TRP A 93 10.74 -4.13 -1.20
N CYS A 94 9.92 -4.01 -2.23
CA CYS A 94 10.40 -3.90 -3.61
C CYS A 94 9.41 -3.06 -4.41
N VAL A 95 9.89 -2.46 -5.49
CA VAL A 95 9.04 -1.77 -6.45
C VAL A 95 9.00 -2.61 -7.71
N GLU A 96 7.80 -2.99 -8.12
CA GLU A 96 7.58 -3.79 -9.31
C GLU A 96 6.38 -3.24 -10.07
N ASP A 97 6.58 -2.94 -11.33
CA ASP A 97 5.53 -2.42 -12.22
C ASP A 97 4.85 -1.17 -11.65
N GLY A 98 5.63 -0.30 -10.99
CA GLY A 98 5.12 0.95 -10.41
C GLY A 98 4.43 0.79 -9.08
N ILE A 99 4.37 -0.41 -8.52
CA ILE A 99 3.72 -0.72 -7.24
C ILE A 99 4.80 -0.97 -6.19
N LEU A 100 4.65 -0.38 -5.02
CA LEU A 100 5.54 -0.66 -3.88
C LEU A 100 4.94 -1.79 -3.06
N ASP A 101 5.57 -2.96 -3.14
CA ASP A 101 5.16 -4.14 -2.36
C ASP A 101 5.93 -4.21 -1.06
N ILE A 102 5.21 -4.37 0.04
CA ILE A 102 5.77 -4.38 1.39
C ILE A 102 5.33 -5.63 2.13
N GLU A 103 6.28 -6.23 2.85
CA GLU A 103 6.02 -7.33 3.77
C GLU A 103 6.63 -6.98 5.13
N ILE A 104 5.82 -7.05 6.18
CA ILE A 104 6.28 -6.80 7.55
C ILE A 104 5.98 -8.05 8.38
N LEU A 105 6.99 -8.50 9.13
CA LEU A 105 6.87 -9.65 10.02
C LEU A 105 6.82 -9.17 11.45
N LYS A 106 5.79 -9.60 12.18
CA LYS A 106 5.57 -9.22 13.57
C LYS A 106 5.17 -10.47 14.35
N GLY A 107 6.14 -11.06 15.06
CA GLY A 107 5.94 -12.35 15.69
C GLY A 107 5.64 -13.40 14.63
N ASP A 108 4.54 -14.12 14.80
CA ASP A 108 4.11 -15.15 13.85
C ASP A 108 3.20 -14.58 12.74
N ASN A 109 2.98 -13.27 12.73
CA ASN A 109 2.07 -12.64 11.77
C ASN A 109 2.84 -12.00 10.61
N ARG A 110 2.26 -12.13 9.42
CA ARG A 110 2.81 -11.56 8.20
C ARG A 110 1.80 -10.57 7.62
N TYR A 111 2.25 -9.32 7.51
CA TYR A 111 1.44 -8.23 6.96
C TYR A 111 1.98 -7.90 5.57
N CYS A 112 1.11 -7.93 4.56
CA CYS A 112 1.48 -7.59 3.18
C CYS A 112 0.56 -6.52 2.64
N PHE A 113 1.14 -5.54 1.96
CA PHE A 113 0.35 -4.53 1.26
C PHE A 113 1.11 -3.98 0.07
N SER A 114 0.34 -3.56 -0.93
CA SER A 114 0.85 -3.02 -2.18
C SER A 114 0.42 -1.56 -2.29
N VAL A 115 1.39 -0.64 -2.28
CA VAL A 115 1.13 0.79 -2.25
C VAL A 115 1.01 1.33 -3.66
N VAL A 116 -0.06 2.06 -3.91
CA VAL A 116 -0.32 2.76 -5.17
C VAL A 116 -0.05 4.26 -4.95
N GLY A 117 0.78 4.84 -5.81
CA GLY A 117 1.14 6.25 -5.69
C GLY A 117 0.06 7.19 -6.17
N ASN A 118 -0.12 8.32 -5.48
CA ASN A 118 -0.94 9.42 -5.94
C ASN A 118 -0.10 10.39 -6.75
N ALA A 119 -0.70 10.97 -7.81
CA ALA A 119 0.03 11.83 -8.74
C ALA A 119 0.33 13.22 -8.17
N ASP A 120 -0.61 13.78 -7.41
CA ASP A 120 -0.54 15.18 -7.00
C ASP A 120 0.00 15.42 -5.61
N ILE A 121 0.03 14.40 -4.76
CA ILE A 121 0.48 14.52 -3.38
C ILE A 121 1.32 13.32 -2.98
N ASN A 122 2.12 13.47 -1.93
CA ASN A 122 2.96 12.38 -1.41
C ASN A 122 2.27 11.63 -0.26
N ILE A 123 0.96 11.45 -0.38
CA ILE A 123 0.16 10.58 0.46
C ILE A 123 -0.39 9.49 -0.44
N HIS A 124 0.02 8.26 -0.18
CA HIS A 124 -0.31 7.11 -1.01
C HIS A 124 -1.19 6.15 -0.22
N SER A 125 -1.71 5.12 -0.86
CA SER A 125 -2.64 4.23 -0.18
C SER A 125 -2.45 2.77 -0.58
N ALA A 126 -2.96 1.89 0.29
CA ALA A 126 -2.85 0.45 0.11
C ALA A 126 -3.96 -0.28 0.86
N VAL A 127 -4.24 -1.50 0.42
CA VAL A 127 -5.07 -2.45 1.18
C VAL A 127 -4.13 -3.49 1.77
N GLU A 128 -4.22 -3.71 3.07
CA GLU A 128 -3.36 -4.62 3.80
C GLU A 128 -4.04 -5.97 4.02
N HIS A 129 -3.26 -7.04 3.83
CA HIS A 129 -3.63 -8.40 4.20
C HIS A 129 -2.76 -8.86 5.36
N LYS A 130 -3.38 -9.55 6.32
CA LYS A 130 -2.68 -10.18 7.45
C LYS A 130 -2.83 -11.69 7.31
N ASN A 131 -1.72 -12.39 7.15
CA ASN A 131 -1.72 -13.86 6.97
C ASN A 131 -2.65 -14.29 5.82
N HIS A 132 -2.60 -13.54 4.71
CA HIS A 132 -3.41 -13.75 3.49
C HIS A 132 -4.90 -13.37 3.64
N GLU A 133 -5.30 -12.84 4.78
CA GLU A 133 -6.68 -12.39 5.01
C GLU A 133 -6.77 -10.87 4.93
N LEU A 134 -7.89 -10.40 4.42
CA LEU A 134 -8.18 -8.97 4.34
C LEU A 134 -8.11 -8.35 5.73
N HIS A 135 -7.38 -7.25 5.90
CA HIS A 135 -7.11 -6.67 7.21
C HIS A 135 -7.52 -5.20 7.33
N SER A 136 -6.90 -4.31 6.56
CA SER A 136 -7.19 -2.88 6.73
C SER A 136 -6.85 -2.07 5.48
N TYR A 137 -7.33 -0.83 5.48
CA TYR A 137 -6.98 0.18 4.49
C TYR A 137 -5.94 1.10 5.11
N LEU A 138 -4.88 1.37 4.37
CA LEU A 138 -3.74 2.15 4.84
C LEU A 138 -3.56 3.42 4.04
N LYS A 139 -3.10 4.48 4.72
CA LYS A 139 -2.53 5.66 4.07
C LYS A 139 -1.08 5.79 4.51
N LEU A 140 -0.22 6.16 3.56
CA LEU A 140 1.20 6.28 3.78
C LEU A 140 1.67 7.65 3.27
N SER A 141 2.20 8.45 4.19
CA SER A 141 2.68 9.81 3.89
C SER A 141 4.19 9.81 3.90
N GLN A 142 4.78 10.21 2.79
CA GLN A 142 6.22 10.33 2.64
C GLN A 142 6.68 11.62 3.32
N ILE A 143 7.59 11.52 4.29
CA ILE A 143 8.03 12.69 5.05
C ILE A 143 9.47 13.08 4.78
N LYS A 144 10.30 12.19 4.29
CA LYS A 144 11.66 12.52 3.80
C LYS A 144 12.35 11.35 3.12
#